data_48647d933f6e12414b7dd77d488ad9dc
#
_entry.id   48647d933f6e12414b7dd77d488ad9dc
#
_cell.length_a   1.000
_cell.length_b   1.000
_cell.length_c   1.000
_cell.angle_alpha   90.00
_cell.angle_beta   90.00
_cell.angle_gamma   90.00
#
_symmetry.space_group_name_H-M   'P 1'
#
loop_
_entity.id
_entity.type
_entity.pdbx_description
1 polymer ?
#
loop_
_entity_poly.entity_id
_entity_poly.type
_entity_poly.pdbx_seq_one_letter_code
_entity_poly.pdbx_strand_id
1 'polypeptide(L)'
;TTDLSESERELLEAYLDGGGQMILRLPEDYVDLPNWDALMNRFNLDMVEGYIADTSRYYPQLGSPFAICATLDLSSPITSALSSDTLTLLTNSQGFVELTEGADESVTVTPFMTTTSDGYAVTLEGSQTQGTYLLGAVAERTGEDGETTGRLTVFGSTSFVAEDILAANPSIANQTIFMNAVTGGFDDVTNLSIPAKSLSVAYNTIANPNLWSSLYIIVLPIGILAAGLIFWTRRRKR
;
A
#
# COMPACT_ATOMS: atom_id res chain seq x y z
N THR A 1 14.27 3.00 15.55
CA THR A 1 15.13 2.59 14.41
C THR A 1 16.52 3.21 14.59
N THR A 2 17.56 2.46 14.27
CA THR A 2 18.96 2.90 14.38
C THR A 2 19.59 2.79 12.98
N ASP A 3 20.46 3.76 12.63
CA ASP A 3 21.20 3.71 11.38
C ASP A 3 22.23 2.57 11.39
N LEU A 4 22.66 2.15 10.21
CA LEU A 4 23.79 1.25 10.05
C LEU A 4 25.08 1.90 10.52
N SER A 5 26.00 1.11 11.08
CA SER A 5 27.41 1.52 11.11
C SER A 5 28.03 1.41 9.73
N GLU A 6 29.10 2.11 9.49
CA GLU A 6 29.83 2.05 8.20
C GLU A 6 30.27 0.62 7.86
N SER A 7 30.73 -0.16 8.86
CA SER A 7 31.13 -1.55 8.66
C SER A 7 29.96 -2.48 8.31
N GLU A 8 28.75 -2.23 8.86
CA GLU A 8 27.56 -2.99 8.50
C GLU A 8 27.11 -2.65 7.07
N ARG A 9 27.15 -1.38 6.69
CA ARG A 9 26.85 -0.94 5.33
C ARG A 9 27.80 -1.61 4.32
N GLU A 10 29.11 -1.58 4.57
CA GLU A 10 30.12 -2.23 3.69
C GLU A 10 29.86 -3.74 3.55
N LEU A 11 29.46 -4.42 4.62
CA LEU A 11 29.12 -5.85 4.56
C LEU A 11 27.88 -6.11 3.70
N LEU A 12 26.84 -5.26 3.81
CA LEU A 12 25.64 -5.37 2.99
C LEU A 12 25.93 -5.05 1.51
N GLU A 13 26.75 -4.04 1.26
CA GLU A 13 27.21 -3.73 -0.09
C GLU A 13 27.96 -4.91 -0.72
N ALA A 14 28.91 -5.50 0.01
CA ALA A 14 29.66 -6.66 -0.47
C ALA A 14 28.76 -7.89 -0.68
N TYR A 15 27.75 -8.09 0.16
CA TYR A 15 26.74 -9.16 -0.02
C TYR A 15 25.94 -8.97 -1.30
N LEU A 16 25.47 -7.74 -1.54
CA LEU A 16 24.68 -7.41 -2.73
C LEU A 16 25.55 -7.46 -4.00
N ASP A 17 26.79 -6.97 -3.95
CA ASP A 17 27.74 -7.05 -5.07
C ASP A 17 28.08 -8.51 -5.45
N GLY A 18 28.01 -9.42 -4.47
CA GLY A 18 28.15 -10.87 -4.69
C GLY A 18 26.90 -11.57 -5.22
N GLY A 19 25.89 -10.84 -5.68
CA GLY A 19 24.63 -11.40 -6.18
C GLY A 19 23.60 -11.68 -5.09
N GLY A 20 23.79 -11.11 -3.90
CA GLY A 20 22.86 -11.23 -2.79
C GLY A 20 21.52 -10.55 -3.06
N GLN A 21 20.49 -10.99 -2.36
CA GLN A 21 19.15 -10.42 -2.45
C GLN A 21 18.71 -9.90 -1.08
N MET A 22 18.19 -8.69 -1.03
CA MET A 22 17.75 -8.05 0.19
C MET A 22 16.38 -7.41 0.03
N ILE A 23 15.54 -7.49 1.07
CA ILE A 23 14.30 -6.73 1.16
C ILE A 23 14.44 -5.74 2.30
N LEU A 24 14.33 -4.46 1.99
CA LEU A 24 14.34 -3.35 2.93
C LEU A 24 12.91 -2.82 3.11
N ARG A 25 12.53 -2.61 4.36
CA ARG A 25 11.28 -1.90 4.71
C ARG A 25 11.63 -0.68 5.53
N LEU A 26 11.28 0.49 5.03
CA LEU A 26 11.55 1.74 5.70
C LEU A 26 10.69 1.87 6.97
N PRO A 27 11.22 2.47 8.05
CA PRO A 27 10.49 2.61 9.30
C PRO A 27 9.31 3.58 9.15
N GLU A 28 8.29 3.44 10.01
CA GLU A 28 7.16 4.36 10.07
C GLU A 28 7.53 5.69 10.73
N ASP A 29 8.49 5.67 11.66
CA ASP A 29 9.01 6.89 12.25
C ASP A 29 10.13 7.44 11.37
N TYR A 30 9.94 8.67 10.90
CA TYR A 30 11.00 9.34 10.15
C TYR A 30 12.20 9.58 11.05
N VAL A 31 13.33 9.02 10.64
CA VAL A 31 14.64 9.18 11.27
C VAL A 31 15.66 9.39 10.15
N ASP A 32 16.59 10.31 10.36
CA ASP A 32 17.72 10.46 9.46
C ASP A 32 18.63 9.22 9.54
N LEU A 33 18.81 8.55 8.40
CA LEU A 33 19.48 7.27 8.27
C LEU A 33 20.54 7.32 7.15
N PRO A 34 21.59 8.11 7.30
CA PRO A 34 22.53 8.42 6.22
C PRO A 34 23.25 7.19 5.66
N ASN A 35 23.49 6.14 6.43
CA ASN A 35 24.12 4.92 5.91
C ASN A 35 23.12 4.03 5.15
N TRP A 36 21.85 4.00 5.55
CA TRP A 36 20.81 3.37 4.75
C TRP A 36 20.55 4.12 3.45
N ASP A 37 20.55 5.44 3.50
CA ASP A 37 20.42 6.28 2.31
C ASP A 37 21.58 6.06 1.35
N ALA A 38 22.82 6.05 1.85
CA ALA A 38 24.01 5.75 1.04
C ALA A 38 23.94 4.36 0.37
N LEU A 39 23.42 3.34 1.08
CA LEU A 39 23.20 2.02 0.49
C LEU A 39 22.14 2.06 -0.62
N MET A 40 21.01 2.77 -0.40
CA MET A 40 19.97 2.92 -1.40
C MET A 40 20.46 3.71 -2.62
N ASN A 41 21.23 4.78 -2.40
CA ASN A 41 21.81 5.58 -3.47
C ASN A 41 22.73 4.77 -4.41
N ARG A 42 23.42 3.77 -3.87
CA ARG A 42 24.20 2.81 -4.66
C ARG A 42 23.33 1.97 -5.61
N PHE A 43 22.04 1.89 -5.34
CA PHE A 43 21.01 1.23 -6.16
C PHE A 43 20.09 2.24 -6.88
N ASN A 44 20.58 3.44 -7.14
CA ASN A 44 19.85 4.53 -7.80
C ASN A 44 18.52 4.90 -7.11
N LEU A 45 18.41 4.69 -5.81
CA LEU A 45 17.27 5.08 -5.01
C LEU A 45 17.68 6.12 -3.98
N ASP A 46 16.98 7.24 -3.91
CA ASP A 46 17.22 8.34 -2.98
C ASP A 46 16.03 8.52 -2.04
N MET A 47 16.31 8.53 -0.73
CA MET A 47 15.25 8.67 0.28
C MET A 47 14.73 10.09 0.32
N VAL A 48 13.41 10.24 0.36
CA VAL A 48 12.76 11.55 0.46
C VAL A 48 12.54 11.91 1.92
N GLU A 49 12.87 13.14 2.28
CA GLU A 49 12.68 13.64 3.63
C GLU A 49 11.20 13.69 4.02
N GLY A 50 10.86 13.13 5.18
CA GLY A 50 9.53 13.17 5.78
C GLY A 50 8.63 12.00 5.39
N TYR A 51 7.32 12.25 5.43
CA TYR A 51 6.29 11.25 5.15
C TYR A 51 5.62 11.52 3.82
N ILE A 52 5.21 10.46 3.16
CA ILE A 52 4.44 10.56 1.93
C ILE A 52 2.94 10.56 2.26
N ALA A 53 2.23 11.44 1.58
CA ALA A 53 0.77 11.51 1.56
C ALA A 53 0.27 11.49 0.11
N ASP A 54 -0.93 10.97 -0.12
CA ASP A 54 -1.61 11.04 -1.42
C ASP A 54 -3.05 11.50 -1.20
N THR A 55 -3.41 12.65 -1.78
CA THR A 55 -4.73 13.26 -1.59
C THR A 55 -5.78 12.69 -2.54
N SER A 56 -5.36 12.02 -3.59
CA SER A 56 -6.25 11.42 -4.60
C SER A 56 -6.47 9.92 -4.35
N ARG A 57 -5.49 9.22 -3.78
CA ARG A 57 -5.56 7.77 -3.62
C ARG A 57 -5.15 7.34 -2.20
N TYR A 58 -6.05 7.52 -1.26
CA TYR A 58 -5.89 7.09 0.13
C TYR A 58 -7.01 6.12 0.55
N TYR A 59 -6.78 5.40 1.65
CA TYR A 59 -7.72 4.40 2.15
C TYR A 59 -8.95 5.09 2.77
N PRO A 60 -10.17 4.97 2.17
CA PRO A 60 -11.31 5.81 2.54
C PRO A 60 -11.77 5.61 3.99
N GLN A 61 -11.61 4.40 4.54
CA GLN A 61 -12.05 4.06 5.89
C GLN A 61 -11.23 4.78 6.97
N LEU A 62 -9.97 5.11 6.67
CA LEU A 62 -9.10 5.85 7.59
C LEU A 62 -9.20 7.36 7.40
N GLY A 63 -9.66 7.84 6.25
CA GLY A 63 -9.89 9.25 5.98
C GLY A 63 -8.63 10.12 6.07
N SER A 64 -7.46 9.53 5.97
CA SER A 64 -6.16 10.21 6.09
C SER A 64 -5.35 10.05 4.81
N PRO A 65 -4.82 11.13 4.23
CA PRO A 65 -3.94 11.05 3.05
C PRO A 65 -2.63 10.30 3.32
N PHE A 66 -2.23 10.11 4.57
CA PHE A 66 -1.08 9.28 4.96
C PHE A 66 -1.38 7.78 5.02
N ALA A 67 -2.64 7.39 4.81
CA ALA A 67 -3.05 6.00 4.64
C ALA A 67 -3.19 5.72 3.13
N ILE A 68 -2.08 5.49 2.46
CA ILE A 68 -1.99 5.48 1.01
C ILE A 68 -2.48 4.15 0.43
N CYS A 69 -3.29 4.22 -0.62
CA CYS A 69 -3.55 3.13 -1.54
C CYS A 69 -2.62 3.31 -2.74
N ALA A 70 -1.51 2.56 -2.80
CA ALA A 70 -0.53 2.74 -3.87
C ALA A 70 -1.13 2.48 -5.26
N THR A 71 -0.61 3.20 -6.26
CA THR A 71 -0.79 2.87 -7.68
C THR A 71 0.15 1.73 -8.03
N LEU A 72 -0.38 0.65 -8.60
CA LEU A 72 0.38 -0.54 -8.95
C LEU A 72 0.84 -0.47 -10.40
N ASP A 73 2.11 -0.72 -10.64
CA ASP A 73 2.63 -0.96 -11.99
C ASP A 73 2.46 -2.45 -12.33
N LEU A 74 1.48 -2.75 -13.17
CA LEU A 74 1.16 -4.13 -13.56
C LEU A 74 2.15 -4.72 -14.57
N SER A 75 3.13 -3.97 -15.02
CA SER A 75 4.24 -4.47 -15.83
C SER A 75 5.31 -5.17 -14.99
N SER A 76 5.36 -4.86 -13.69
CA SER A 76 6.28 -5.51 -12.75
C SER A 76 5.85 -6.95 -12.44
N PRO A 77 6.76 -7.92 -12.43
CA PRO A 77 6.45 -9.31 -12.04
C PRO A 77 5.80 -9.44 -10.66
N ILE A 78 6.10 -8.51 -9.75
CA ILE A 78 5.56 -8.50 -8.37
C ILE A 78 4.05 -8.24 -8.35
N THR A 79 3.55 -7.43 -9.28
CA THR A 79 2.16 -6.93 -9.31
C THR A 79 1.38 -7.36 -10.54
N SER A 80 2.01 -8.01 -11.52
CA SER A 80 1.40 -8.39 -12.81
C SER A 80 0.16 -9.30 -12.70
N ALA A 81 0.05 -10.10 -11.63
CA ALA A 81 -1.11 -10.94 -11.37
C ALA A 81 -2.29 -10.21 -10.71
N LEU A 82 -2.13 -8.93 -10.37
CA LEU A 82 -3.12 -8.09 -9.71
C LEU A 82 -3.90 -7.25 -10.74
N SER A 83 -4.84 -6.46 -10.26
CA SER A 83 -5.58 -5.50 -11.10
C SER A 83 -5.31 -4.06 -10.64
N SER A 84 -5.59 -3.08 -11.50
CA SER A 84 -5.48 -1.65 -11.17
C SER A 84 -6.38 -1.22 -10.00
N ASP A 85 -7.47 -1.95 -9.76
CA ASP A 85 -8.42 -1.69 -8.69
C ASP A 85 -8.05 -2.39 -7.38
N THR A 86 -6.95 -3.15 -7.37
CA THR A 86 -6.45 -3.82 -6.18
C THR A 86 -6.09 -2.78 -5.12
N LEU A 87 -6.63 -2.98 -3.91
CA LEU A 87 -6.34 -2.11 -2.78
C LEU A 87 -5.08 -2.54 -2.06
N THR A 88 -4.27 -1.57 -1.72
CA THR A 88 -3.12 -1.69 -0.82
C THR A 88 -3.28 -0.71 0.32
N LEU A 89 -2.53 -0.88 1.40
CA LEU A 89 -2.52 0.08 2.50
C LEU A 89 -1.09 0.24 3.02
N LEU A 90 -0.58 1.45 2.89
CA LEU A 90 0.66 1.89 3.54
C LEU A 90 0.28 3.02 4.49
N THR A 91 0.67 2.91 5.75
CA THR A 91 0.47 3.97 6.74
C THR A 91 1.81 4.59 7.09
N ASN A 92 1.85 5.92 7.25
CA ASN A 92 3.05 6.68 7.59
C ASN A 92 4.27 6.24 6.75
N SER A 93 4.06 6.11 5.45
CA SER A 93 5.10 5.64 4.54
C SER A 93 6.14 6.71 4.32
N GLN A 94 7.39 6.32 4.33
CA GLN A 94 8.45 7.07 3.70
C GLN A 94 8.42 6.79 2.20
N GLY A 95 8.97 7.70 1.41
CA GLY A 95 9.07 7.57 -0.02
C GLY A 95 10.51 7.68 -0.49
N PHE A 96 10.71 7.32 -1.72
CA PHE A 96 12.00 7.46 -2.39
C PHE A 96 11.77 7.82 -3.85
N VAL A 97 12.82 8.28 -4.50
CA VAL A 97 12.83 8.63 -5.92
C VAL A 97 13.97 7.88 -6.61
N GLU A 98 13.85 7.69 -7.90
CA GLU A 98 14.94 7.17 -8.70
C GLU A 98 15.95 8.30 -8.99
N LEU A 99 17.25 8.05 -8.73
CA LEU A 99 18.30 8.97 -9.07
C LEU A 99 18.44 9.06 -10.59
N THR A 100 18.41 10.29 -11.10
CA THR A 100 18.64 10.59 -12.51
C THR A 100 20.00 11.23 -12.75
N GLU A 101 20.47 12.01 -11.78
CA GLU A 101 21.76 12.70 -11.83
C GLU A 101 22.81 11.88 -11.07
N GLY A 102 23.86 11.45 -11.76
CA GLY A 102 24.87 10.57 -11.17
C GLY A 102 24.46 9.11 -11.01
N ALA A 103 23.37 8.69 -11.66
CA ALA A 103 22.90 7.31 -11.63
C ALA A 103 23.95 6.33 -12.18
N ASP A 104 24.06 5.17 -11.57
CA ASP A 104 24.91 4.05 -12.03
C ASP A 104 24.20 3.32 -13.17
N GLU A 105 24.80 3.30 -14.36
CA GLU A 105 24.24 2.64 -15.54
C GLU A 105 24.11 1.11 -15.40
N SER A 106 24.82 0.51 -14.44
CA SER A 106 24.72 -0.91 -14.14
C SER A 106 23.48 -1.27 -13.32
N VAL A 107 22.75 -0.26 -12.83
CA VAL A 107 21.55 -0.42 -12.00
C VAL A 107 20.28 -0.17 -12.80
N THR A 108 19.37 -1.12 -12.73
CA THR A 108 18.02 -0.99 -13.28
C THR A 108 17.01 -0.90 -12.13
N VAL A 109 16.23 0.18 -12.09
CA VAL A 109 15.15 0.36 -11.11
C VAL A 109 13.82 0.03 -11.77
N THR A 110 13.05 -0.87 -11.14
CA THR A 110 11.71 -1.27 -11.57
C THR A 110 10.71 -0.95 -10.45
N PRO A 111 9.99 0.17 -10.53
CA PRO A 111 8.92 0.48 -9.60
C PRO A 111 7.77 -0.53 -9.71
N PHE A 112 7.14 -0.87 -8.59
CA PHE A 112 5.91 -1.68 -8.58
C PHE A 112 4.78 -1.04 -7.77
N MET A 113 5.10 -0.05 -6.92
CA MET A 113 4.14 0.78 -6.20
C MET A 113 4.58 2.24 -6.19
N THR A 114 3.67 3.14 -6.54
CA THR A 114 3.91 4.60 -6.53
C THR A 114 2.72 5.34 -5.93
N THR A 115 2.91 6.62 -5.61
CA THR A 115 1.79 7.55 -5.43
C THR A 115 1.19 7.93 -6.78
N THR A 116 0.06 8.66 -6.74
CA THR A 116 -0.41 9.44 -7.91
C THR A 116 0.44 10.70 -8.09
N SER A 117 0.17 11.49 -9.14
CA SER A 117 0.75 12.84 -9.32
C SER A 117 0.34 13.84 -8.23
N ASP A 118 -0.70 13.51 -7.44
CA ASP A 118 -1.17 14.31 -6.31
C ASP A 118 -0.57 13.83 -4.98
N GLY A 119 0.56 13.12 -5.06
CA GLY A 119 1.38 12.75 -3.93
C GLY A 119 2.16 13.95 -3.38
N TYR A 120 2.43 13.92 -2.09
CA TYR A 120 3.20 14.94 -1.38
C TYR A 120 4.20 14.28 -0.45
N ALA A 121 5.43 14.80 -0.45
CA ALA A 121 6.35 14.60 0.65
C ALA A 121 6.11 15.71 1.69
N VAL A 122 5.92 15.34 2.94
CA VAL A 122 5.62 16.26 4.05
C VAL A 122 6.72 16.12 5.09
N THR A 123 7.56 17.13 5.21
CA THR A 123 8.65 17.15 6.21
C THR A 123 8.11 17.37 7.63
N LEU A 124 8.91 17.08 8.64
CA LEU A 124 8.54 17.34 10.04
C LEU A 124 8.30 18.83 10.33
N GLU A 125 8.90 19.72 9.55
CA GLU A 125 8.69 21.17 9.63
C GLU A 125 7.38 21.63 8.96
N GLY A 126 6.67 20.71 8.27
CA GLY A 126 5.42 20.97 7.58
C GLY A 126 5.59 21.48 6.15
N SER A 127 6.81 21.49 5.59
CA SER A 127 7.02 21.75 4.18
C SER A 127 6.42 20.64 3.34
N GLN A 128 5.85 21.00 2.19
CA GLN A 128 5.19 20.05 1.29
C GLN A 128 5.78 20.17 -0.11
N THR A 129 6.19 19.04 -0.67
CA THR A 129 6.67 18.97 -2.05
C THR A 129 5.78 18.01 -2.81
N GLN A 130 5.08 18.51 -3.83
CA GLN A 130 4.22 17.68 -4.68
C GLN A 130 5.05 16.91 -5.69
N GLY A 131 4.72 15.63 -5.89
CA GLY A 131 5.38 14.78 -6.87
C GLY A 131 4.82 13.36 -6.86
N THR A 132 5.34 12.54 -7.77
CA THR A 132 5.13 11.09 -7.76
C THR A 132 6.30 10.45 -7.04
N TYR A 133 6.00 9.70 -5.99
CA TYR A 133 7.00 9.04 -5.15
C TYR A 133 6.91 7.54 -5.26
N LEU A 134 8.05 6.86 -5.21
CA LEU A 134 8.12 5.42 -5.13
C LEU A 134 7.78 4.98 -3.71
N LEU A 135 6.91 3.99 -3.60
CA LEU A 135 6.50 3.33 -2.35
C LEU A 135 6.93 1.87 -2.32
N GLY A 136 7.32 1.35 -3.48
CA GLY A 136 7.88 0.03 -3.66
C GLY A 136 8.61 -0.07 -4.99
N ALA A 137 9.87 -0.49 -4.96
CA ALA A 137 10.67 -0.72 -6.15
C ALA A 137 11.65 -1.89 -5.96
N VAL A 138 12.03 -2.49 -7.06
CA VAL A 138 13.16 -3.42 -7.17
C VAL A 138 14.28 -2.68 -7.88
N ALA A 139 15.46 -2.68 -7.30
CA ALA A 139 16.68 -2.21 -7.95
C ALA A 139 17.64 -3.38 -8.12
N GLU A 140 18.05 -3.63 -9.34
CA GLU A 140 18.95 -4.71 -9.72
C GLU A 140 20.25 -4.12 -10.27
N ARG A 141 21.36 -4.53 -9.68
CA ARG A 141 22.69 -4.10 -10.09
C ARG A 141 23.45 -5.26 -10.71
N THR A 142 23.80 -5.10 -11.96
CA THR A 142 24.61 -6.08 -12.68
C THR A 142 26.09 -5.85 -12.36
N GLY A 143 26.79 -6.91 -11.95
CA GLY A 143 28.22 -6.88 -11.68
C GLY A 143 29.05 -6.65 -12.94
N GLU A 144 30.34 -6.38 -12.73
CA GLU A 144 31.30 -6.17 -13.84
C GLU A 144 31.48 -7.41 -14.75
N ASP A 145 31.14 -8.60 -14.23
CA ASP A 145 31.13 -9.86 -14.99
C ASP A 145 29.95 -9.96 -15.97
N GLY A 146 28.94 -9.08 -15.85
CA GLY A 146 27.70 -9.09 -16.65
C GLY A 146 26.74 -10.24 -16.33
N GLU A 147 27.05 -11.10 -15.35
CA GLU A 147 26.28 -12.28 -14.99
C GLU A 147 25.74 -12.20 -13.55
N THR A 148 26.54 -11.68 -12.62
CA THR A 148 26.14 -11.53 -11.22
C THR A 148 25.18 -10.36 -11.06
N THR A 149 24.03 -10.59 -10.43
CA THR A 149 23.02 -9.53 -10.22
C THR A 149 22.64 -9.45 -8.74
N GLY A 150 23.02 -8.34 -8.10
CA GLY A 150 22.54 -7.99 -6.76
C GLY A 150 21.16 -7.37 -6.83
N ARG A 151 20.30 -7.72 -5.89
CA ARG A 151 18.90 -7.28 -5.88
C ARG A 151 18.51 -6.65 -4.57
N LEU A 152 18.06 -5.40 -4.60
CA LEU A 152 17.48 -4.67 -3.50
C LEU A 152 16.01 -4.39 -3.78
N THR A 153 15.12 -4.93 -2.93
CA THR A 153 13.68 -4.61 -2.98
C THR A 153 13.33 -3.71 -1.81
N VAL A 154 12.75 -2.56 -2.08
CA VAL A 154 12.43 -1.56 -1.05
C VAL A 154 10.93 -1.36 -0.94
N PHE A 155 10.44 -1.32 0.30
CA PHE A 155 9.08 -0.93 0.66
C PHE A 155 9.11 0.30 1.56
N GLY A 156 8.27 1.28 1.27
CA GLY A 156 8.22 2.56 1.96
C GLY A 156 7.69 2.51 3.40
N SER A 157 7.18 1.38 3.87
CA SER A 157 6.67 1.24 5.24
C SER A 157 6.81 -0.17 5.79
N THR A 158 7.20 -0.26 7.06
CA THR A 158 7.18 -1.53 7.83
C THR A 158 5.76 -2.01 8.10
N SER A 159 4.77 -1.11 8.17
CA SER A 159 3.35 -1.45 8.38
C SER A 159 2.74 -2.22 7.20
N PHE A 160 3.38 -2.21 6.03
CA PHE A 160 2.88 -2.89 4.84
C PHE A 160 2.48 -4.34 5.08
N VAL A 161 3.19 -5.05 5.97
CA VAL A 161 2.91 -6.44 6.36
C VAL A 161 2.73 -6.61 7.88
N ALA A 162 2.35 -5.56 8.59
CA ALA A 162 2.05 -5.65 10.00
C ALA A 162 0.77 -6.48 10.24
N GLU A 163 0.82 -7.37 11.23
CA GLU A 163 -0.26 -8.32 11.49
C GLU A 163 -1.60 -7.64 11.78
N ASP A 164 -1.59 -6.57 12.55
CA ASP A 164 -2.76 -5.77 12.90
C ASP A 164 -3.38 -5.09 11.67
N ILE A 165 -2.56 -4.58 10.76
CA ILE A 165 -3.02 -3.99 9.49
C ILE A 165 -3.66 -5.04 8.59
N LEU A 166 -3.02 -6.21 8.43
CA LEU A 166 -3.52 -7.30 7.61
C LEU A 166 -4.81 -7.90 8.19
N ALA A 167 -4.86 -8.10 9.51
CA ALA A 167 -6.03 -8.66 10.19
C ALA A 167 -7.25 -7.71 10.15
N ALA A 168 -7.01 -6.40 10.29
CA ALA A 168 -8.07 -5.39 10.23
C ALA A 168 -8.59 -5.15 8.79
N ASN A 169 -7.77 -5.44 7.77
CA ASN A 169 -8.09 -5.12 6.37
C ASN A 169 -7.88 -6.36 5.45
N PRO A 170 -8.71 -7.41 5.56
CA PRO A 170 -8.49 -8.67 4.83
C PRO A 170 -8.65 -8.57 3.30
N SER A 171 -9.09 -7.42 2.79
CA SER A 171 -9.30 -7.17 1.35
C SER A 171 -8.10 -6.52 0.66
N ILE A 172 -7.06 -6.11 1.40
CA ILE A 172 -5.86 -5.54 0.80
C ILE A 172 -4.91 -6.63 0.30
N ALA A 173 -4.16 -6.32 -0.76
CA ALA A 173 -3.23 -7.27 -1.38
C ALA A 173 -1.79 -7.19 -0.83
N ASN A 174 -1.57 -6.49 0.27
CA ASN A 174 -0.25 -6.27 0.83
C ASN A 174 0.55 -7.56 1.02
N GLN A 175 -0.09 -8.57 1.61
CA GLN A 175 0.54 -9.87 1.83
C GLN A 175 0.93 -10.55 0.50
N THR A 176 0.07 -10.49 -0.50
CA THR A 176 0.33 -11.07 -1.83
C THR A 176 1.51 -10.37 -2.50
N ILE A 177 1.54 -9.04 -2.49
CA ILE A 177 2.63 -8.25 -3.07
C ILE A 177 3.96 -8.55 -2.36
N PHE A 178 3.95 -8.62 -1.02
CA PHE A 178 5.15 -8.93 -0.26
C PHE A 178 5.67 -10.34 -0.55
N MET A 179 4.78 -11.33 -0.62
CA MET A 179 5.15 -12.70 -0.95
C MET A 179 5.70 -12.81 -2.38
N ASN A 180 5.10 -12.08 -3.34
CA ASN A 180 5.62 -12.01 -4.71
C ASN A 180 7.02 -11.38 -4.74
N ALA A 181 7.27 -10.33 -3.92
CA ALA A 181 8.59 -9.71 -3.81
C ALA A 181 9.64 -10.67 -3.24
N VAL A 182 9.26 -11.47 -2.22
CA VAL A 182 10.15 -12.50 -1.62
C VAL A 182 10.48 -13.58 -2.64
N THR A 183 9.49 -14.07 -3.38
CA THR A 183 9.68 -15.18 -4.31
C THR A 183 10.23 -14.74 -5.68
N GLY A 184 10.01 -13.49 -6.08
CA GLY A 184 10.41 -12.96 -7.39
C GLY A 184 11.93 -12.86 -7.60
N GLY A 185 12.73 -13.13 -6.59
CA GLY A 185 14.18 -13.24 -6.68
C GLY A 185 14.72 -14.67 -6.92
N PHE A 186 13.83 -15.66 -7.04
CA PHE A 186 14.21 -17.06 -7.19
C PHE A 186 13.64 -17.63 -8.48
N ASP A 187 14.49 -18.04 -9.41
CA ASP A 187 14.10 -18.51 -10.74
C ASP A 187 13.19 -19.76 -10.74
N ASP A 188 13.27 -20.59 -9.70
CA ASP A 188 12.55 -21.87 -9.62
C ASP A 188 11.31 -21.82 -8.71
N VAL A 189 10.99 -20.68 -8.10
CA VAL A 189 9.86 -20.55 -7.18
C VAL A 189 8.65 -19.96 -7.90
N THR A 190 7.82 -20.82 -8.46
CA THR A 190 6.48 -20.38 -8.87
C THR A 190 5.67 -20.05 -7.61
N ASN A 191 5.28 -18.80 -7.47
CA ASN A 191 4.46 -18.37 -6.35
C ASN A 191 3.08 -19.04 -6.39
N LEU A 192 2.94 -20.11 -5.61
CA LEU A 192 1.65 -20.71 -5.30
C LEU A 192 0.96 -19.88 -4.20
N SER A 193 0.86 -18.58 -4.41
CA SER A 193 -0.01 -17.75 -3.58
C SER A 193 -1.43 -18.24 -3.79
N ILE A 194 -1.88 -19.12 -2.91
CA ILE A 194 -3.31 -19.43 -2.81
C ILE A 194 -3.93 -18.14 -2.25
N PRO A 195 -4.67 -17.37 -3.07
CA PRO A 195 -5.30 -16.15 -2.57
C PRO A 195 -6.16 -16.54 -1.38
N ALA A 196 -6.01 -15.83 -0.27
CA ALA A 196 -6.83 -16.05 0.91
C ALA A 196 -8.30 -15.97 0.49
N LYS A 197 -8.99 -17.12 0.49
CA LYS A 197 -10.42 -17.15 0.21
C LYS A 197 -11.08 -16.39 1.35
N SER A 198 -11.62 -15.22 1.04
CA SER A 198 -12.41 -14.46 1.99
C SER A 198 -13.49 -15.38 2.54
N LEU A 199 -13.39 -15.73 3.81
CA LEU A 199 -14.46 -16.39 4.57
C LEU A 199 -15.51 -15.38 5.02
N SER A 200 -15.50 -14.16 4.44
CA SER A 200 -16.55 -13.19 4.72
C SER A 200 -17.88 -13.82 4.35
N VAL A 201 -18.67 -14.10 5.38
CA VAL A 201 -20.07 -14.47 5.22
C VAL A 201 -20.73 -13.29 4.50
N ALA A 202 -21.18 -13.50 3.28
CA ALA A 202 -21.98 -12.51 2.57
C ALA A 202 -23.25 -12.32 3.38
N TYR A 203 -23.26 -11.30 4.23
CA TYR A 203 -24.51 -10.87 4.88
C TYR A 203 -25.43 -10.35 3.79
N ASN A 204 -26.62 -10.91 3.69
CA ASN A 204 -27.69 -10.35 2.89
C ASN A 204 -28.01 -8.96 3.45
N THR A 205 -27.33 -7.95 2.96
CA THR A 205 -27.61 -6.55 3.30
C THR A 205 -28.91 -6.18 2.60
N ILE A 206 -29.90 -5.78 3.35
CA ILE A 206 -31.17 -5.26 2.81
C ILE A 206 -30.82 -4.00 2.01
N ALA A 207 -31.05 -4.01 0.72
CA ALA A 207 -30.92 -2.81 -0.10
C ALA A 207 -31.86 -1.73 0.43
N ASN A 208 -31.33 -0.56 0.77
CA ASN A 208 -32.07 0.58 1.33
C ASN A 208 -32.76 0.29 2.70
N PRO A 209 -32.02 -0.02 3.77
CA PRO A 209 -32.59 -0.31 5.09
C PRO A 209 -33.45 0.83 5.63
N ASN A 210 -33.11 2.08 5.29
CA ASN A 210 -33.90 3.27 5.71
C ASN A 210 -35.27 3.30 5.06
N LEU A 211 -35.43 2.84 3.83
CA LEU A 211 -36.72 2.78 3.16
C LEU A 211 -37.65 1.75 3.83
N TRP A 212 -37.11 0.58 4.13
CA TRP A 212 -37.88 -0.47 4.81
C TRP A 212 -38.24 -0.08 6.25
N SER A 213 -37.30 0.52 6.98
CA SER A 213 -37.56 1.04 8.32
C SER A 213 -38.65 2.10 8.31
N SER A 214 -38.62 3.04 7.37
CA SER A 214 -39.69 4.07 7.26
C SER A 214 -41.05 3.46 6.90
N LEU A 215 -41.09 2.45 6.04
CA LEU A 215 -42.30 1.76 5.66
C LEU A 215 -42.95 1.07 6.86
N TYR A 216 -42.19 0.32 7.65
CA TYR A 216 -42.75 -0.43 8.79
C TYR A 216 -43.01 0.42 10.02
N ILE A 217 -42.17 1.43 10.29
CA ILE A 217 -42.28 2.23 11.52
C ILE A 217 -43.29 3.38 11.37
N ILE A 218 -43.38 3.96 10.16
CA ILE A 218 -44.18 5.17 9.93
C ILE A 218 -45.41 4.87 9.08
N VAL A 219 -45.23 4.34 7.88
CA VAL A 219 -46.32 4.21 6.89
C VAL A 219 -47.36 3.20 7.35
N LEU A 220 -46.93 2.07 7.85
CA LEU A 220 -47.87 0.99 8.28
C LEU A 220 -48.70 1.38 9.50
N PRO A 221 -48.16 1.95 10.60
CA PRO A 221 -48.98 2.43 11.73
C PRO A 221 -49.93 3.56 11.34
N ILE A 222 -49.48 4.52 10.52
CA ILE A 222 -50.37 5.63 10.05
C ILE A 222 -51.49 5.07 9.19
N GLY A 223 -51.24 4.10 8.31
CA GLY A 223 -52.24 3.43 7.51
C GLY A 223 -53.32 2.74 8.34
N ILE A 224 -52.90 2.03 9.40
CA ILE A 224 -53.82 1.37 10.33
C ILE A 224 -54.69 2.38 11.09
N LEU A 225 -54.07 3.47 11.57
CA LEU A 225 -54.82 4.54 12.28
C LEU A 225 -55.82 5.23 11.34
N ALA A 226 -55.41 5.54 10.12
CA ALA A 226 -56.30 6.17 9.11
C ALA A 226 -57.51 5.24 8.78
N ALA A 227 -57.23 3.95 8.57
CA ALA A 227 -58.29 2.97 8.32
C ALA A 227 -59.23 2.87 9.51
N GLY A 228 -58.72 2.80 10.74
CA GLY A 228 -59.50 2.78 11.97
C GLY A 228 -60.37 4.02 12.12
N LEU A 229 -59.85 5.21 11.83
CA LEU A 229 -60.57 6.46 11.88
C LEU A 229 -61.70 6.53 10.84
N ILE A 230 -61.45 6.04 9.63
CA ILE A 230 -62.45 5.97 8.56
C ILE A 230 -63.60 5.01 8.97
N PHE A 231 -63.23 3.85 9.54
CA PHE A 231 -64.21 2.89 10.01
C PHE A 231 -65.06 3.43 11.17
N TRP A 232 -64.44 4.11 12.13
CA TRP A 232 -65.11 4.75 13.27
C TRP A 232 -66.05 5.88 12.81
N THR A 233 -65.64 6.75 11.91
CA THR A 233 -66.46 7.84 11.38
C THR A 233 -67.68 7.33 10.57
N ARG A 234 -67.48 6.26 9.77
CA ARG A 234 -68.57 5.63 9.02
C ARG A 234 -69.60 4.96 9.95
N ARG A 235 -69.14 4.35 11.05
CA ARG A 235 -70.08 3.72 12.04
C ARG A 235 -70.85 4.74 12.84
N ARG A 236 -70.31 5.93 13.06
CA ARG A 236 -70.97 7.00 13.81
C ARG A 236 -72.03 7.76 13.00
N LYS A 237 -71.98 7.65 11.67
CA LYS A 237 -72.94 8.28 10.75
C LYS A 237 -74.11 7.36 10.37
N ARG A 238 -74.19 6.14 10.89
CA ARG A 238 -75.26 5.25 10.83
C ARG A 238 -75.97 5.24 12.21
#